data_cf35cb52bbafd62ab88ac2ee525616e1
#
_entry.id   cf35cb52bbafd62ab88ac2ee525616e1
#
_cell.length_a   1.000
_cell.length_b   1.000
_cell.length_c   1.000
_cell.angle_alpha   90.00
_cell.angle_beta   90.00
_cell.angle_gamma   90.00
#
_symmetry.space_group_name_H-M   'P 1'
#
loop_
_entity.id
_entity.type
_entity.pdbx_description
1 polymer ?
#
loop_
_entity_poly.entity_id
_entity_poly.type
_entity_poly.pdbx_seq_one_letter_code
_entity_poly.pdbx_strand_id
1 'polypeptide(L)'
;GMLYGAQIQTMMPKLHSDNFAGMELIRPLYLVRESDIKAWCAHNELQFIQCACRFTEESERTNGENSKRQEMKKLISHFRTVNPYIEYNIFKSVHNVNLQTIIGYHDDKMSYNFLDDYDEKGKKAVKEPLE
;
A
#
# COMPACT_ATOMS: atom_id res chain seq x y z
N GLY A 1 -1.12 -1.49 -6.93
CA GLY A 1 -1.13 -2.93 -6.66
C GLY A 1 -2.46 -3.56 -7.02
N MET A 2 -3.45 -3.55 -6.13
CA MET A 2 -4.69 -4.34 -6.23
C MET A 2 -5.42 -4.22 -7.58
N LEU A 3 -5.71 -3.00 -8.06
CA LEU A 3 -6.53 -2.79 -9.26
C LEU A 3 -5.82 -3.07 -10.59
N TYR A 4 -4.50 -2.94 -10.64
CA TYR A 4 -3.73 -3.11 -11.88
C TYR A 4 -2.68 -4.20 -11.82
N GLY A 5 -2.27 -4.62 -10.64
CA GLY A 5 -1.20 -5.58 -10.43
C GLY A 5 -1.62 -6.86 -9.75
N ALA A 6 -2.93 -7.02 -9.45
CA ALA A 6 -3.49 -8.18 -8.75
C ALA A 6 -2.74 -8.56 -7.45
N GLN A 7 -2.10 -7.57 -6.81
CA GLN A 7 -1.32 -7.78 -5.59
C GLN A 7 -1.70 -6.76 -4.52
N ILE A 8 -1.78 -7.22 -3.27
CA ILE A 8 -1.90 -6.37 -2.09
C ILE A 8 -0.50 -6.19 -1.52
N GLN A 9 0.14 -5.07 -1.88
CA GLN A 9 1.47 -4.71 -1.37
C GLN A 9 1.58 -3.20 -1.16
N THR A 10 2.39 -2.79 -0.21
CA THR A 10 2.68 -1.38 0.08
C THR A 10 4.17 -1.13 0.15
N MET A 11 4.54 0.15 0.11
CA MET A 11 5.91 0.55 0.45
C MET A 11 6.09 0.41 1.96
N MET A 12 7.13 -0.30 2.38
CA MET A 12 7.43 -0.46 3.80
C MET A 12 7.90 0.88 4.41
N PRO A 13 7.44 1.22 5.63
CA PRO A 13 7.87 2.45 6.31
C PRO A 13 9.36 2.45 6.68
N LYS A 14 9.95 1.27 6.82
CA LYS A 14 11.35 1.02 7.10
C LYS A 14 11.80 -0.26 6.40
N LEU A 15 12.99 -0.24 5.81
CA LEU A 15 13.59 -1.43 5.18
C LEU A 15 15.12 -1.33 5.20
N HIS A 16 15.78 -2.46 5.16
CA HIS A 16 17.23 -2.52 4.93
C HIS A 16 17.57 -2.13 3.49
N SER A 17 18.70 -1.49 3.30
CA SER A 17 19.18 -1.13 1.96
C SER A 17 19.86 -2.31 1.29
N ASP A 18 19.40 -2.67 0.09
CA ASP A 18 20.04 -3.71 -0.72
C ASP A 18 21.38 -3.24 -1.32
N ASN A 19 21.53 -1.91 -1.51
CA ASN A 19 22.70 -1.33 -2.15
C ASN A 19 23.81 -0.94 -1.17
N PHE A 20 23.48 -0.73 0.10
CA PHE A 20 24.41 -0.24 1.13
C PHE A 20 24.28 -1.08 2.39
N ALA A 21 25.24 -1.97 2.61
CA ALA A 21 25.27 -2.83 3.78
C ALA A 21 25.24 -2.03 5.10
N GLY A 22 24.38 -2.40 6.02
CA GLY A 22 24.22 -1.74 7.31
C GLY A 22 23.41 -0.44 7.31
N MET A 23 22.93 0.00 6.13
CA MET A 23 22.04 1.17 6.04
C MET A 23 20.58 0.76 6.03
N GLU A 24 19.75 1.64 6.57
CA GLU A 24 18.28 1.51 6.56
C GLU A 24 17.64 2.70 5.87
N LEU A 25 16.64 2.42 5.05
CA LEU A 25 15.75 3.43 4.49
C LEU A 25 14.55 3.60 5.41
N ILE A 26 14.30 4.82 5.86
CA ILE A 26 13.11 5.17 6.66
C ILE A 26 12.25 6.19 5.92
N ARG A 27 10.93 6.14 6.14
CA ARG A 27 9.95 7.08 5.58
C ARG A 27 9.21 7.80 6.71
N PRO A 28 9.77 8.89 7.27
CA PRO A 28 9.19 9.57 8.43
C PRO A 28 7.77 10.08 8.20
N LEU A 29 7.43 10.47 6.96
CA LEU A 29 6.12 10.97 6.58
C LEU A 29 5.13 9.87 6.11
N TYR A 30 5.41 8.61 6.40
CA TYR A 30 4.60 7.47 5.95
C TYR A 30 3.11 7.58 6.31
N LEU A 31 2.79 8.18 7.47
CA LEU A 31 1.42 8.36 7.97
C LEU A 31 0.80 9.71 7.58
N VAL A 32 1.53 10.57 6.89
CA VAL A 32 1.08 11.92 6.54
C VAL A 32 0.56 11.93 5.11
N ARG A 33 -0.64 12.46 4.91
CA ARG A 33 -1.24 12.56 3.57
C ARG A 33 -0.60 13.68 2.76
N GLU A 34 -0.52 13.50 1.44
CA GLU A 34 -0.03 14.53 0.52
C GLU A 34 -0.81 15.85 0.64
N SER A 35 -2.13 15.77 0.85
CA SER A 35 -2.97 16.94 1.07
C SER A 35 -2.57 17.74 2.31
N ASP A 36 -2.21 17.06 3.38
CA ASP A 36 -1.85 17.68 4.65
C ASP A 36 -0.47 18.35 4.54
N ILE A 37 0.46 17.72 3.82
CA ILE A 37 1.76 18.33 3.50
C ILE A 37 1.55 19.59 2.66
N LYS A 38 0.72 19.55 1.62
CA LYS A 38 0.43 20.71 0.78
C LYS A 38 -0.22 21.86 1.56
N ALA A 39 -1.17 21.55 2.45
CA ALA A 39 -1.81 22.54 3.30
C ALA A 39 -0.80 23.17 4.26
N TRP A 40 0.06 22.37 4.88
CA TRP A 40 1.11 22.85 5.76
C TRP A 40 2.13 23.73 5.03
N CYS A 41 2.53 23.34 3.82
CA CYS A 41 3.42 24.15 2.99
C CYS A 41 2.79 25.51 2.63
N ALA A 42 1.53 25.51 2.23
CA ALA A 42 0.80 26.74 1.90
C ALA A 42 0.65 27.66 3.12
N HIS A 43 0.33 27.09 4.30
CA HIS A 43 0.21 27.86 5.54
C HIS A 43 1.53 28.52 5.97
N ASN A 44 2.67 27.87 5.72
CA ASN A 44 3.99 28.38 6.09
C ASN A 44 4.68 29.13 4.94
N GLU A 45 3.97 29.42 3.85
CA GLU A 45 4.47 30.14 2.68
C GLU A 45 5.76 29.51 2.08
N LEU A 46 5.89 28.18 2.20
CA LEU A 46 7.08 27.46 1.72
C LEU A 46 7.02 27.29 0.21
N GLN A 47 8.06 27.72 -0.45
CA GLN A 47 8.27 27.49 -1.88
C GLN A 47 9.25 26.35 -2.08
N PHE A 48 8.82 25.32 -2.79
CA PHE A 48 9.70 24.21 -3.16
C PHE A 48 10.14 24.39 -4.61
N ILE A 49 11.40 24.08 -4.86
CA ILE A 49 11.89 23.92 -6.23
C ILE A 49 11.05 22.80 -6.84
N GLN A 50 10.24 23.14 -7.84
CA GLN A 50 9.59 22.12 -8.65
C GLN A 50 10.70 21.24 -9.21
N CYS A 51 10.63 19.95 -8.88
CA CYS A 51 11.68 19.01 -9.24
C CYS A 51 11.88 19.08 -10.77
N ALA A 52 12.99 19.66 -11.19
CA ALA A 52 13.46 19.63 -12.58
C ALA A 52 13.92 18.21 -12.95
N CYS A 53 13.23 17.20 -12.44
CA CYS A 53 13.45 15.84 -12.86
C CYS A 53 12.86 15.74 -14.27
N ARG A 54 13.73 15.71 -15.28
CA ARG A 54 13.34 15.51 -16.68
C ARG A 54 12.39 14.34 -16.86
N PHE A 55 12.44 13.37 -15.95
CA PHE A 55 11.48 12.26 -15.87
C PHE A 55 10.05 12.66 -15.51
N THR A 56 9.79 13.78 -14.82
CA THR A 56 8.42 14.24 -14.52
C THR A 56 7.82 14.99 -15.72
N GLU A 57 8.59 15.78 -16.43
CA GLU A 57 8.11 16.50 -17.61
C GLU A 57 7.97 15.58 -18.85
N GLU A 58 8.90 14.62 -19.02
CA GLU A 58 8.79 13.59 -20.07
C GLU A 58 7.70 12.56 -19.75
N SER A 59 7.44 12.23 -18.49
CA SER A 59 6.37 11.30 -18.12
C SER A 59 4.98 11.95 -18.19
N GLU A 60 4.88 13.28 -18.13
CA GLU A 60 3.63 13.98 -18.48
C GLU A 60 3.36 13.93 -20.01
N ARG A 61 4.38 13.77 -20.82
CA ARG A 61 4.29 13.60 -22.28
C ARG A 61 4.17 12.14 -22.73
N THR A 62 4.70 11.19 -21.97
CA THR A 62 4.58 9.75 -22.24
C THR A 62 3.44 9.14 -21.42
N ASN A 63 2.32 9.07 -22.02
CA ASN A 63 0.96 8.65 -21.70
C ASN A 63 0.72 7.34 -20.92
N GLY A 64 1.61 6.84 -20.09
CA GLY A 64 1.37 5.53 -19.48
C GLY A 64 1.16 5.54 -17.95
N GLU A 65 2.17 5.91 -17.18
CA GLU A 65 2.12 5.73 -15.72
C GLU A 65 1.50 6.91 -14.95
N ASN A 66 1.67 8.15 -15.44
CA ASN A 66 1.01 9.32 -14.88
C ASN A 66 -0.51 9.28 -15.05
N SER A 67 -0.99 8.71 -16.15
CA SER A 67 -2.41 8.48 -16.39
C SER A 67 -3.04 7.59 -15.32
N LYS A 68 -2.45 6.43 -15.01
CA LYS A 68 -2.95 5.48 -14.00
C LYS A 68 -2.94 6.06 -12.58
N ARG A 69 -1.89 6.79 -12.21
CA ARG A 69 -1.81 7.43 -10.90
C ARG A 69 -2.85 8.53 -10.74
N GLN A 70 -3.06 9.35 -11.77
CA GLN A 70 -4.09 10.39 -11.78
C GLN A 70 -5.49 9.80 -11.77
N GLU A 71 -5.71 8.74 -12.54
CA GLU A 71 -6.97 7.99 -12.56
C GLU A 71 -7.30 7.44 -11.16
N MET A 72 -6.34 6.84 -10.47
CA MET A 72 -6.53 6.38 -9.09
C MET A 72 -6.82 7.52 -8.12
N LYS A 73 -6.16 8.66 -8.25
CA LYS A 73 -6.45 9.85 -7.43
C LYS A 73 -7.88 10.33 -7.64
N LYS A 74 -8.37 10.37 -8.89
CA LYS A 74 -9.75 10.74 -9.20
C LYS A 74 -10.76 9.74 -8.63
N LEU A 75 -10.48 8.44 -8.77
CA LEU A 75 -11.34 7.38 -8.24
C LEU A 75 -11.45 7.45 -6.71
N ILE A 76 -10.34 7.61 -6.01
CA ILE A 76 -10.32 7.76 -4.55
C ILE A 76 -11.06 9.05 -4.13
N SER A 77 -10.85 10.15 -4.86
CA SER A 77 -11.56 11.41 -4.60
C SER A 77 -13.06 11.26 -4.77
N HIS A 78 -13.51 10.53 -5.78
CA HIS A 78 -14.93 10.19 -5.94
C HIS A 78 -15.45 9.35 -4.77
N PHE A 79 -14.74 8.30 -4.36
CA PHE A 79 -15.16 7.49 -3.23
C PHE A 79 -15.24 8.25 -1.90
N ARG A 80 -14.44 9.29 -1.71
CA ARG A 80 -14.52 10.16 -0.53
C ARG A 80 -15.87 10.89 -0.42
N THR A 81 -16.56 11.14 -1.51
CA THR A 81 -17.91 11.75 -1.48
C THR A 81 -18.96 10.80 -0.91
N VAL A 82 -18.73 9.50 -1.04
CA VAL A 82 -19.61 8.44 -0.52
C VAL A 82 -19.21 8.04 0.90
N ASN A 83 -17.92 7.91 1.17
CA ASN A 83 -17.39 7.53 2.49
C ASN A 83 -16.13 8.35 2.81
N PRO A 84 -16.20 9.30 3.76
CA PRO A 84 -15.06 10.15 4.13
C PRO A 84 -13.88 9.38 4.71
N TYR A 85 -14.09 8.14 5.18
CA TYR A 85 -13.05 7.28 5.75
C TYR A 85 -12.38 6.35 4.72
N ILE A 86 -12.73 6.45 3.44
CA ILE A 86 -12.28 5.48 2.42
C ILE A 86 -10.76 5.37 2.33
N GLU A 87 -10.04 6.49 2.34
CA GLU A 87 -8.57 6.50 2.29
C GLU A 87 -7.96 5.80 3.52
N TYR A 88 -8.51 6.09 4.70
CA TYR A 88 -8.10 5.46 5.93
C TYR A 88 -8.37 3.94 5.89
N ASN A 89 -9.53 3.53 5.42
CA ASN A 89 -9.90 2.12 5.32
C ASN A 89 -8.99 1.37 4.35
N ILE A 90 -8.71 1.95 3.17
CA ILE A 90 -7.76 1.39 2.21
C ILE A 90 -6.36 1.25 2.84
N PHE A 91 -5.89 2.29 3.52
CA PHE A 91 -4.59 2.26 4.18
C PHE A 91 -4.55 1.23 5.31
N LYS A 92 -5.59 1.17 6.14
CA LYS A 92 -5.66 0.22 7.26
C LYS A 92 -5.83 -1.23 6.84
N SER A 93 -6.43 -1.50 5.68
CA SER A 93 -6.65 -2.88 5.22
C SER A 93 -5.35 -3.68 5.09
N VAL A 94 -4.26 -3.03 4.67
CA VAL A 94 -2.95 -3.68 4.54
C VAL A 94 -2.23 -3.88 5.88
N HIS A 95 -2.67 -3.21 6.95
CA HIS A 95 -2.18 -3.40 8.30
C HIS A 95 -3.01 -4.42 9.11
N ASN A 96 -4.11 -4.88 8.55
CA ASN A 96 -5.07 -5.75 9.23
C ASN A 96 -5.51 -6.90 8.32
N VAL A 97 -4.55 -7.64 7.80
CA VAL A 97 -4.79 -8.80 6.96
C VAL A 97 -5.05 -10.02 7.85
N ASN A 98 -6.23 -10.63 7.69
CA ASN A 98 -6.54 -11.89 8.38
C ASN A 98 -6.07 -13.07 7.53
N LEU A 99 -4.98 -13.69 7.93
CA LEU A 99 -4.38 -14.82 7.22
C LEU A 99 -5.25 -16.08 7.23
N GLN A 100 -6.22 -16.20 8.14
CA GLN A 100 -7.13 -17.35 8.19
C GLN A 100 -8.20 -17.31 7.11
N THR A 101 -8.48 -16.12 6.56
CA THR A 101 -9.54 -15.90 5.57
C THR A 101 -9.00 -15.45 4.22
N ILE A 102 -7.68 -15.49 4.02
CA ILE A 102 -7.04 -15.19 2.74
C ILE A 102 -6.79 -16.51 1.98
N ILE A 103 -7.05 -16.49 0.67
CA ILE A 103 -6.91 -17.69 -0.18
C ILE A 103 -5.45 -18.08 -0.36
N GLY A 104 -4.56 -17.10 -0.46
CA GLY A 104 -3.13 -17.34 -0.61
C GLY A 104 -2.30 -16.10 -0.38
N TYR A 105 -1.05 -16.30 -0.04
CA TYR A 105 -0.03 -15.24 0.05
C TYR A 105 1.34 -15.82 -0.31
N HIS A 106 2.28 -14.98 -0.60
CA HIS A 106 3.66 -15.38 -0.86
C HIS A 106 4.63 -14.40 -0.21
N ASP A 107 5.77 -14.89 0.14
CA ASP A 107 6.97 -14.12 0.48
C ASP A 107 8.12 -14.51 -0.47
N ASP A 108 9.34 -14.04 -0.18
CA ASP A 108 10.52 -14.30 -1.01
C ASP A 108 10.94 -15.78 -1.05
N LYS A 109 10.39 -16.62 -0.15
CA LYS A 109 10.83 -18.03 0.05
C LYS A 109 9.77 -19.03 -0.35
N MET A 110 8.49 -18.68 -0.13
CA MET A 110 7.40 -19.65 -0.29
C MET A 110 6.10 -18.99 -0.74
N SER A 111 5.25 -19.79 -1.36
CA SER A 111 3.87 -19.47 -1.66
C SER A 111 2.98 -20.37 -0.82
N TYR A 112 1.97 -19.78 -0.21
CA TYR A 112 0.97 -20.46 0.60
C TYR A 112 -0.39 -20.40 -0.07
N ASN A 113 -1.10 -21.54 -0.06
CA ASN A 113 -2.50 -21.65 -0.47
C ASN A 113 -3.31 -22.22 0.69
N PHE A 114 -4.56 -21.80 0.83
CA PHE A 114 -5.43 -22.29 1.92
C PHE A 114 -5.63 -23.81 1.93
N LEU A 115 -5.44 -24.49 0.80
CA LEU A 115 -5.51 -25.95 0.68
C LEU A 115 -4.32 -26.66 1.32
N ASP A 116 -3.18 -26.00 1.51
CA ASP A 116 -1.95 -26.64 1.99
C ASP A 116 -2.11 -27.23 3.40
N ASP A 117 -2.95 -26.63 4.24
CA ASP A 117 -3.20 -27.10 5.61
C ASP A 117 -4.70 -27.31 5.93
N TYR A 118 -5.55 -27.35 4.90
CA TYR A 118 -6.99 -27.45 5.06
C TYR A 118 -7.44 -28.66 5.88
N ASP A 119 -6.93 -29.84 5.57
CA ASP A 119 -7.26 -31.09 6.25
C ASP A 119 -6.72 -31.14 7.69
N GLU A 120 -5.60 -30.50 7.95
CA GLU A 120 -5.02 -30.45 9.29
C GLU A 120 -5.80 -29.51 10.23
N LYS A 121 -6.27 -28.39 9.72
CA LYS A 121 -7.15 -27.48 10.45
C LYS A 121 -8.48 -28.11 10.77
N GLY A 122 -9.04 -28.89 9.85
CA GLY A 122 -10.26 -29.66 10.06
C GLY A 122 -10.13 -30.71 11.18
N LYS A 123 -9.00 -31.39 11.25
CA LYS A 123 -8.70 -32.38 12.32
C LYS A 123 -8.56 -31.73 13.69
N LYS A 124 -8.01 -30.53 13.80
CA LYS A 124 -7.91 -29.79 15.08
C LYS A 124 -9.26 -29.33 15.59
N ALA A 125 -10.13 -28.85 14.70
CA ALA A 125 -11.49 -28.39 15.07
C ALA A 125 -12.37 -29.50 15.63
N VAL A 126 -12.15 -30.77 15.23
CA VAL A 126 -12.90 -31.95 15.73
C VAL A 126 -12.39 -32.41 17.09
N LYS A 127 -11.20 -32.01 17.54
CA LYS A 127 -10.56 -32.47 18.78
C LYS A 127 -10.84 -31.61 20.00
N GLU A 128 -11.43 -30.45 19.85
CA GLU A 128 -11.85 -29.62 20.99
C GLU A 128 -13.37 -29.79 21.21
N PRO A 129 -13.80 -30.61 22.17
CA PRO A 129 -15.21 -30.61 22.59
C PRO A 129 -15.48 -29.22 23.20
N LEU A 130 -16.60 -28.62 22.76
CA LEU A 130 -17.16 -27.43 23.38
C LEU A 130 -17.45 -27.76 24.86
N GLU A 131 -16.68 -27.21 25.81
CA GLU A 131 -17.01 -27.14 27.21
C GLU A 131 -18.10 -26.09 27.46
#